data_4dfa9898f3cdbe487187fde7bbe070d2
#
_entry.id   4dfa9898f3cdbe487187fde7bbe070d2
#
_cell.length_a   1.000
_cell.length_b   1.000
_cell.length_c   1.000
_cell.angle_alpha   90.00
_cell.angle_beta   90.00
_cell.angle_gamma   90.00
#
_symmetry.space_group_name_H-M   'P 1'
#
loop_
_entity.id
_entity.type
_entity.pdbx_description
1 polymer ?
#
loop_
_entity_poly.entity_id
_entity_poly.type
_entity_poly.pdbx_seq_one_letter_code
_entity_poly.pdbx_strand_id
1 'polypeptide(L)'
;MTDAVAGSPADGLHDDAVAYEVTSSERVFQGKIWDIRRETFAYGDGEITREFVDHTGAVAVLAIDDRDRVLLIKQYRHPVRMREWEIPAGLLDITDEPPLTAV
;
A
#
# COMPACT_ATOMS: atom_id res chain seq x y z
N MET A 1 12.64 -6.68 12.50
CA MET A 1 13.18 -5.65 11.63
C MET A 1 12.40 -4.37 11.87
N THR A 2 12.96 -3.47 12.60
CA THR A 2 12.31 -2.19 12.88
C THR A 2 13.38 -1.12 12.98
N ASP A 3 13.30 -0.14 12.11
CA ASP A 3 14.12 1.06 12.20
C ASP A 3 13.31 2.14 12.92
N ALA A 4 13.81 2.58 14.04
CA ALA A 4 13.22 3.71 14.74
C ALA A 4 13.88 4.99 14.24
N VAL A 5 13.11 5.82 13.56
CA VAL A 5 13.58 7.12 13.09
C VAL A 5 12.78 8.20 13.80
N ALA A 6 13.50 9.09 14.48
CA ALA A 6 12.91 10.27 15.09
C ALA A 6 13.22 11.48 14.21
N GLY A 7 12.19 12.01 13.54
CA GLY A 7 12.32 13.28 12.83
C GLY A 7 12.01 14.45 13.75
N SER A 8 12.57 15.62 13.47
CA SER A 8 12.18 16.82 14.17
C SER A 8 10.92 17.45 13.53
N PRO A 9 10.10 18.18 14.28
CA PRO A 9 8.95 18.88 13.69
C PRO A 9 9.34 19.89 12.60
N ALA A 10 10.57 20.39 12.62
CA ALA A 10 11.08 21.33 11.62
C ALA A 10 11.28 20.67 10.24
N ASP A 11 11.58 19.35 10.23
CA ASP A 11 11.80 18.60 8.99
C ASP A 11 10.50 18.07 8.39
N GLY A 12 9.39 18.17 9.14
CA GLY A 12 8.11 17.60 8.78
C GLY A 12 8.09 16.09 8.96
N LEU A 13 6.90 15.52 8.79
CA LEU A 13 6.69 14.08 8.83
C LEU A 13 6.44 13.60 7.40
N HIS A 14 7.32 12.76 6.89
CA HIS A 14 7.20 12.21 5.54
C HIS A 14 7.89 10.85 5.46
N ASP A 15 7.49 10.08 4.46
CA ASP A 15 8.13 8.80 4.16
C ASP A 15 9.42 9.03 3.35
N ASP A 16 10.39 8.14 3.54
CA ASP A 16 11.62 8.13 2.76
C ASP A 16 11.58 6.99 1.75
N ALA A 17 11.80 7.32 0.47
CA ALA A 17 11.94 6.31 -0.56
C ALA A 17 13.33 5.67 -0.45
N VAL A 18 13.37 4.40 -0.12
CA VAL A 18 14.61 3.63 0.02
C VAL A 18 14.44 2.30 -0.73
N ALA A 19 15.42 1.97 -1.56
CA ALA A 19 15.46 0.70 -2.26
C ALA A 19 16.73 -0.06 -1.87
N TYR A 20 16.57 -1.22 -1.25
CA TYR A 20 17.67 -2.12 -0.96
C TYR A 20 17.94 -3.04 -2.14
N GLU A 21 19.17 -3.52 -2.28
CA GLU A 21 19.52 -4.43 -3.36
C GLU A 21 18.78 -5.76 -3.22
N VAL A 22 17.97 -6.11 -4.21
CA VAL A 22 17.27 -7.38 -4.27
C VAL A 22 18.20 -8.41 -4.90
N THR A 23 18.53 -9.46 -4.15
CA THR A 23 19.41 -10.54 -4.60
C THR A 23 18.66 -11.72 -5.17
N SER A 24 17.38 -11.87 -4.83
CA SER A 24 16.53 -12.95 -5.33
C SER A 24 15.07 -12.49 -5.32
N SER A 25 14.34 -12.80 -6.38
CA SER A 25 12.92 -12.47 -6.49
C SER A 25 12.21 -13.57 -7.27
N GLU A 26 11.12 -14.07 -6.70
CA GLU A 26 10.31 -15.09 -7.36
C GLU A 26 8.84 -14.91 -7.05
N ARG A 27 7.98 -15.25 -8.01
CA ARG A 27 6.55 -15.34 -7.79
C ARG A 27 6.25 -16.70 -7.21
N VAL A 28 5.76 -16.75 -5.98
CA VAL A 28 5.46 -18.01 -5.28
C VAL A 28 4.00 -18.40 -5.36
N PHE A 29 3.13 -17.48 -5.72
CA PHE A 29 1.72 -17.74 -5.97
C PHE A 29 1.20 -16.79 -7.04
N GLN A 30 0.50 -17.33 -8.00
CA GLN A 30 -0.21 -16.55 -9.03
C GLN A 30 -1.70 -16.62 -8.78
N GLY A 31 -2.31 -15.50 -8.35
CA GLY A 31 -3.74 -15.39 -8.17
C GLY A 31 -4.43 -14.83 -9.40
N LYS A 32 -5.75 -14.75 -9.35
CA LYS A 32 -6.51 -14.08 -10.42
C LYS A 32 -6.32 -12.56 -10.37
N ILE A 33 -6.17 -12.00 -9.18
CA ILE A 33 -6.08 -10.55 -8.96
C ILE A 33 -4.68 -10.18 -8.50
N TRP A 34 -4.16 -10.93 -7.52
CA TRP A 34 -2.89 -10.63 -6.88
C TRP A 34 -1.94 -11.80 -6.99
N ASP A 35 -0.66 -11.48 -7.19
CA ASP A 35 0.43 -12.43 -7.04
C ASP A 35 1.07 -12.26 -5.68
N ILE A 36 1.69 -13.33 -5.17
CA ILE A 36 2.56 -13.27 -3.98
C ILE A 36 3.99 -13.44 -4.48
N ARG A 37 4.86 -12.52 -4.09
CA ARG A 37 6.30 -12.57 -4.36
C ARG A 37 7.08 -12.84 -3.10
N ARG A 38 8.17 -13.57 -3.27
CA ARG A 38 9.18 -13.74 -2.22
C ARG A 38 10.46 -13.09 -2.69
N GLU A 39 11.01 -12.18 -1.91
CA GLU A 39 12.25 -11.50 -2.24
C GLU A 39 13.24 -11.56 -1.10
N THR A 40 14.49 -11.79 -1.46
CA THR A 40 15.63 -11.66 -0.56
C THR A 40 16.37 -10.39 -0.95
N PHE A 41 16.71 -9.60 0.03
CA PHE A 41 17.40 -8.33 -0.21
C PHE A 41 18.43 -8.05 0.85
N ALA A 42 19.44 -7.27 0.48
CA ALA A 42 20.49 -6.85 1.39
C ALA A 42 19.91 -5.90 2.44
N TYR A 43 20.21 -6.15 3.71
CA TYR A 43 19.76 -5.31 4.80
C TYR A 43 20.81 -5.31 5.92
N GLY A 44 21.36 -4.15 6.23
CA GLY A 44 22.46 -4.06 7.18
C GLY A 44 23.67 -4.90 6.73
N ASP A 45 24.17 -5.75 7.60
CA ASP A 45 25.30 -6.63 7.32
C ASP A 45 24.92 -7.98 6.72
N GLY A 46 23.67 -8.20 6.45
CA GLY A 46 23.16 -9.48 5.96
C GLY A 46 22.08 -9.34 4.94
N GLU A 47 21.27 -10.37 4.84
CA GLU A 47 20.12 -10.43 3.96
C GLU A 47 18.89 -10.86 4.73
N ILE A 48 17.72 -10.38 4.29
CA ILE A 48 16.44 -10.84 4.81
C ILE A 48 15.52 -11.21 3.66
N THR A 49 14.60 -12.12 3.93
CA THR A 49 13.60 -12.58 2.95
C THR A 49 12.21 -12.20 3.43
N ARG A 50 11.42 -11.65 2.53
CA ARG A 50 10.03 -11.27 2.81
C ARG A 50 9.11 -11.71 1.68
N GLU A 51 7.91 -12.07 2.07
CA GLU A 51 6.83 -12.38 1.14
C GLU A 51 5.80 -11.26 1.23
N PHE A 52 5.29 -10.84 0.08
CA PHE A 52 4.34 -9.73 0.03
C PHE A 52 3.41 -9.91 -1.18
N VAL A 53 2.24 -9.27 -1.07
CA VAL A 53 1.32 -9.18 -2.20
C VAL A 53 1.90 -8.17 -3.21
N ASP A 54 2.12 -8.62 -4.43
CA ASP A 54 2.54 -7.75 -5.53
C ASP A 54 1.33 -6.94 -5.99
N HIS A 55 1.09 -5.83 -5.32
CA HIS A 55 -0.11 -5.03 -5.44
C HIS A 55 0.10 -3.89 -6.43
N THR A 56 -0.92 -3.63 -7.26
CA THR A 56 -0.85 -2.55 -8.25
C THR A 56 -0.88 -1.15 -7.65
N GLY A 57 -1.19 -1.06 -6.35
CA GLY A 57 -1.41 0.21 -5.69
C GLY A 57 -2.88 0.59 -5.65
N ALA A 58 -3.20 1.55 -4.84
CA ALA A 58 -4.55 2.07 -4.69
C ALA A 58 -4.51 3.53 -4.27
N VAL A 59 -5.62 4.22 -4.51
CA VAL A 59 -5.83 5.59 -4.05
C VAL A 59 -7.14 5.66 -3.29
N ALA A 60 -7.23 6.59 -2.36
CA ALA A 60 -8.45 6.84 -1.61
C ALA A 60 -8.75 8.33 -1.60
N VAL A 61 -10.02 8.68 -1.42
CA VAL A 61 -10.48 10.07 -1.37
C VAL A 61 -11.06 10.37 -0.01
N LEU A 62 -10.55 11.42 0.61
CA LEU A 62 -11.18 12.02 1.77
C LEU A 62 -12.01 13.21 1.28
N ALA A 63 -13.29 12.98 1.02
CA ALA A 63 -14.20 14.03 0.55
C ALA A 63 -14.89 14.67 1.75
N ILE A 64 -14.68 15.98 1.90
CA ILE A 64 -15.23 16.78 3.01
C ILE A 64 -16.09 17.88 2.42
N ASP A 65 -17.33 18.00 2.89
CA ASP A 65 -18.23 19.06 2.43
C ASP A 65 -18.04 20.35 3.25
N ASP A 66 -18.84 21.36 2.93
CA ASP A 66 -18.78 22.68 3.59
C ASP A 66 -19.29 22.68 5.03
N ARG A 67 -19.82 21.54 5.51
CA ARG A 67 -20.26 21.34 6.90
C ARG A 67 -19.34 20.40 7.67
N ASP A 68 -18.11 20.19 7.15
CA ASP A 68 -17.12 19.28 7.76
C ASP A 68 -17.59 17.83 7.87
N ARG A 69 -18.46 17.40 6.95
CA ARG A 69 -18.89 16.00 6.88
C ARG A 69 -18.05 15.25 5.88
N VAL A 70 -17.70 14.01 6.23
CA VAL A 70 -16.89 13.12 5.40
C VAL A 70 -17.81 12.11 4.71
N LEU A 71 -17.60 11.94 3.39
CA LEU A 71 -18.31 10.92 2.62
C LEU A 71 -17.75 9.54 2.95
N LEU A 72 -18.63 8.65 3.39
CA LEU A 72 -18.30 7.26 3.65
C LEU A 72 -19.16 6.35 2.79
N ILE A 73 -18.61 5.21 2.42
CA ILE A 73 -19.33 4.12 1.78
C ILE A 73 -19.32 2.91 2.71
N LYS A 74 -20.30 2.03 2.56
CA LYS A 74 -20.34 0.78 3.31
C LYS A 74 -20.17 -0.37 2.35
N GLN A 75 -19.13 -1.19 2.58
CA GLN A 75 -18.73 -2.22 1.63
C GLN A 75 -18.49 -3.55 2.34
N TYR A 76 -18.95 -4.65 1.73
CA TYR A 76 -18.68 -5.98 2.24
C TYR A 76 -17.22 -6.37 1.99
N ARG A 77 -16.55 -6.78 3.06
CA ARG A 77 -15.17 -7.28 3.01
C ARG A 77 -15.16 -8.76 3.38
N HIS A 78 -15.06 -9.61 2.36
CA HIS A 78 -15.18 -11.05 2.54
C HIS A 78 -14.14 -11.67 3.49
N PRO A 79 -12.86 -11.27 3.49
CA PRO A 79 -11.89 -11.87 4.40
C PRO A 79 -12.25 -11.75 5.87
N VAL A 80 -12.92 -10.69 6.25
CA VAL A 80 -13.36 -10.44 7.65
C VAL A 80 -14.86 -10.70 7.86
N ARG A 81 -15.61 -11.02 6.81
CA ARG A 81 -17.05 -11.27 6.81
C ARG A 81 -17.85 -10.14 7.45
N MET A 82 -17.48 -8.92 7.13
CA MET A 82 -18.13 -7.72 7.65
C MET A 82 -18.45 -6.74 6.55
N ARG A 83 -19.51 -5.99 6.72
CA ARG A 83 -19.73 -4.76 5.96
C ARG A 83 -19.16 -3.61 6.77
N GLU A 84 -18.19 -2.92 6.19
CA GLU A 84 -17.43 -1.90 6.90
C GLU A 84 -17.62 -0.53 6.27
N TRP A 85 -17.56 0.50 7.11
CA TRP A 85 -17.54 1.88 6.64
C TRP A 85 -16.13 2.24 6.19
N GLU A 86 -16.04 2.82 4.99
CA GLU A 86 -14.77 3.15 4.36
C GLU A 86 -14.88 4.47 3.61
N ILE A 87 -13.74 5.13 3.40
CA ILE A 87 -13.66 6.21 2.42
C ILE A 87 -13.61 5.60 1.02
N PRO A 88 -14.12 6.29 -0.03
CA PRO A 88 -14.03 5.80 -1.40
C PRO A 88 -12.59 5.57 -1.83
N ALA A 89 -12.35 4.48 -2.57
CA ALA A 89 -11.02 4.11 -3.04
C ALA A 89 -11.11 3.44 -4.41
N GLY A 90 -10.00 3.44 -5.14
CA GLY A 90 -9.87 2.78 -6.42
C GLY A 90 -8.49 2.18 -6.60
N LEU A 91 -8.41 1.11 -7.37
CA LEU A 91 -7.16 0.43 -7.69
C LEU A 91 -6.43 1.14 -8.83
N LEU A 92 -5.12 1.17 -8.76
CA LEU A 92 -4.25 1.63 -9.85
C LEU A 92 -3.91 0.44 -10.75
N ASP A 93 -4.92 -0.16 -11.38
CA ASP A 93 -4.78 -1.36 -12.19
C ASP A 93 -4.76 -1.09 -13.70
N ILE A 94 -4.93 0.17 -14.10
CA ILE A 94 -4.84 0.61 -15.49
C ILE A 94 -3.51 1.33 -15.67
N THR A 95 -2.71 0.87 -16.64
CA THR A 95 -1.40 1.47 -16.93
C THR A 95 -1.56 2.94 -17.32
N ASP A 96 -0.74 3.79 -16.70
CA ASP A 96 -0.71 5.25 -16.93
C ASP A 96 -1.99 5.99 -16.55
N GLU A 97 -2.92 5.34 -15.84
CA GLU A 97 -4.10 6.03 -15.33
C GLU A 97 -3.70 6.99 -14.20
N PRO A 98 -4.08 8.29 -14.29
CA PRO A 98 -3.83 9.21 -13.19
C PRO A 98 -4.57 8.77 -11.91
N PRO A 99 -3.97 8.96 -10.73
CA PRO A 99 -4.63 8.59 -9.46
C PRO A 99 -6.01 9.21 -9.28
N LEU A 100 -6.22 10.43 -9.75
CA LEU A 100 -7.52 11.11 -9.65
C LEU A 100 -8.60 10.39 -10.45
N THR A 101 -8.24 9.73 -11.55
CA THR A 101 -9.17 8.99 -12.39
C THR A 101 -9.53 7.62 -11.81
N ALA A 102 -8.64 7.03 -11.01
CA ALA A 102 -8.83 5.70 -10.42
C ALA A 102 -9.91 5.66 -9.33
N VAL A 103 -10.32 6.81 -8.81
CA VAL A 103 -11.30 6.90 -7.71
C VAL A 103 -12.69 7.28 -8.18
#